data_6ee836f74002d2e389234f7a43939da0
#
_entry.id   6ee836f74002d2e389234f7a43939da0
#
_cell.length_a   1.000
_cell.length_b   1.000
_cell.length_c   1.000
_cell.angle_alpha   90.00
_cell.angle_beta   90.00
_cell.angle_gamma   90.00
#
_symmetry.space_group_name_H-M   'P 1'
#
loop_
_entity.id
_entity.type
_entity.pdbx_description
1 polymer ?
#
loop_
_entity_poly.entity_id
_entity_poly.type
_entity_poly.pdbx_seq_one_letter_code
_entity_poly.pdbx_strand_id
1 'polypeptide(L)' 'MAYIEYYKILGVDKSASQDDIKKAFRKLARKYHPDLNPNDPSAKDKFQEINEANEVLSDPEKRK' A
#
# COMPACT_ATOMS: atom_id res chain seq x y z
N MET A 1 -9.53 -15.30 -5.81
CA MET A 1 -9.69 -14.42 -4.66
C MET A 1 -9.34 -13.00 -5.03
N ALA A 2 -10.17 -12.07 -4.64
CA ALA A 2 -9.98 -10.68 -5.04
C ALA A 2 -9.22 -9.91 -3.97
N TYR A 3 -8.13 -9.29 -4.36
CA TYR A 3 -7.38 -8.39 -3.49
C TYR A 3 -7.80 -6.94 -3.75
N ILE A 4 -9.09 -6.74 -3.99
CA ILE A 4 -9.63 -5.41 -4.34
C ILE A 4 -9.30 -4.39 -3.25
N GLU A 5 -9.39 -4.77 -1.99
CA GLU A 5 -9.10 -3.86 -0.89
C GLU A 5 -7.64 -3.41 -0.89
N TYR A 6 -6.72 -4.30 -1.23
CA TYR A 6 -5.31 -3.93 -1.30
C TYR A 6 -5.08 -2.90 -2.41
N TYR A 7 -5.73 -3.07 -3.55
CA TYR A 7 -5.65 -2.09 -4.63
C TYR A 7 -6.21 -0.74 -4.18
N LYS A 8 -7.32 -0.75 -3.45
CA LYS A 8 -7.91 0.48 -2.93
C LYS A 8 -7.00 1.14 -1.89
N ILE A 9 -6.38 0.35 -1.03
CA ILE A 9 -5.45 0.88 -0.03
C ILE A 9 -4.31 1.63 -0.70
N LEU A 10 -3.76 1.08 -1.77
CA LEU A 10 -2.69 1.74 -2.51
C LEU A 10 -3.19 2.80 -3.48
N GLY A 11 -4.51 2.88 -3.70
CA GLY A 11 -5.08 3.87 -4.59
C GLY A 11 -4.76 3.63 -6.05
N VAL A 12 -4.66 2.36 -6.46
CA VAL A 12 -4.36 1.99 -7.84
C VAL A 12 -5.44 1.05 -8.38
N ASP A 13 -5.50 0.93 -9.71
CA ASP A 13 -6.41 0.01 -10.36
C ASP A 13 -5.83 -1.42 -10.32
N LYS A 14 -6.70 -2.41 -10.39
CA LYS A 14 -6.24 -3.80 -10.39
C LYS A 14 -5.42 -4.14 -11.63
N SER A 15 -5.51 -3.34 -12.67
CA SER A 15 -4.70 -3.49 -13.88
C SER A 15 -3.36 -2.75 -13.79
N ALA A 16 -3.06 -2.10 -12.65
CA ALA A 16 -1.83 -1.35 -12.47
C ALA A 16 -0.61 -2.26 -12.63
N SER A 17 0.45 -1.72 -13.22
CA SER A 17 1.71 -2.45 -13.39
C SER A 17 2.42 -2.59 -12.05
N GLN A 18 3.42 -3.48 -12.00
CA GLN A 18 4.24 -3.63 -10.80
C GLN A 18 4.95 -2.33 -10.45
N ASP A 19 5.39 -1.56 -11.46
CA ASP A 19 5.99 -0.26 -11.23
C ASP A 19 5.00 0.73 -10.62
N ASP A 20 3.76 0.73 -11.09
CA ASP A 20 2.73 1.61 -10.55
C ASP A 20 2.45 1.29 -9.08
N ILE A 21 2.41 0.01 -8.75
CA ILE A 21 2.20 -0.43 -7.38
C ILE A 21 3.34 0.04 -6.48
N LYS A 22 4.57 -0.12 -6.96
CA LYS A 22 5.76 0.30 -6.23
C LYS A 22 5.76 1.81 -5.97
N LYS A 23 5.43 2.59 -7.00
CA LYS A 23 5.37 4.05 -6.87
C LYS A 23 4.27 4.47 -5.90
N ALA A 24 3.10 3.84 -6.00
CA ALA A 24 1.98 4.15 -5.10
C ALA A 24 2.35 3.84 -3.66
N PHE A 25 2.97 2.69 -3.44
CA PHE A 25 3.42 2.31 -2.10
C PHE A 25 4.39 3.33 -1.52
N ARG A 26 5.41 3.73 -2.29
CA ARG A 26 6.41 4.68 -1.82
C ARG A 26 5.77 6.01 -1.43
N LYS A 27 4.85 6.48 -2.24
CA LYS A 27 4.16 7.74 -1.99
C LYS A 27 3.36 7.69 -0.70
N LEU A 28 2.59 6.63 -0.51
CA LEU A 28 1.76 6.48 0.68
C LEU A 28 2.58 6.19 1.93
N ALA A 29 3.63 5.38 1.79
CA ALA A 29 4.50 5.08 2.92
C ALA A 29 5.16 6.35 3.46
N ARG A 30 5.54 7.25 2.56
CA ARG A 30 6.11 8.54 2.96
C ARG A 30 5.06 9.41 3.65
N LYS A 31 3.85 9.41 3.12
CA LYS A 31 2.77 10.25 3.66
C LYS A 31 2.35 9.81 5.07
N TYR A 32 2.30 8.51 5.31
CA TYR A 32 1.79 7.95 6.57
C TYR A 32 2.88 7.40 7.48
N HIS A 33 4.14 7.68 7.18
CA HIS A 33 5.25 7.19 8.00
C HIS A 33 5.10 7.69 9.45
N PRO A 34 5.23 6.79 10.45
CA PRO A 34 5.07 7.19 11.85
C PRO A 34 6.00 8.30 12.30
N ASP A 35 7.23 8.34 11.77
CA ASP A 35 8.20 9.37 12.12
C ASP A 35 7.76 10.75 11.65
N LEU A 36 6.98 10.82 10.56
CA LEU A 36 6.46 12.07 10.03
C LEU A 36 5.11 12.44 10.64
N ASN A 37 4.48 11.51 11.34
CA ASN A 37 3.16 11.71 11.94
C ASN A 37 3.16 11.18 13.38
N PRO A 38 4.06 11.70 14.25
CA PRO A 38 4.26 11.11 15.58
C PRO A 38 3.05 11.22 16.50
N ASN A 39 2.16 12.17 16.25
CA ASN A 39 0.99 12.39 17.09
C ASN A 39 -0.32 11.91 16.45
N ASP A 40 -0.22 11.11 15.40
CA ASP A 40 -1.39 10.63 14.69
C ASP A 40 -1.45 9.10 14.73
N PRO A 41 -2.25 8.52 15.65
CA PRO A 41 -2.35 7.06 15.73
C PRO A 41 -2.97 6.42 14.49
N SER A 42 -3.80 7.16 13.74
CA SER A 42 -4.38 6.62 12.52
C SER A 42 -3.34 6.46 11.41
N ALA A 43 -2.28 7.26 11.44
CA ALA A 43 -1.20 7.13 10.46
C ALA A 43 -0.49 5.78 10.62
N LYS A 44 -0.30 5.33 11.85
CA LYS A 44 0.33 4.03 12.11
C LYS A 44 -0.51 2.89 11.55
N ASP A 45 -1.82 2.94 11.76
CA ASP A 45 -2.72 1.91 11.25
C ASP A 45 -2.72 1.90 9.73
N LYS A 46 -2.74 3.07 9.11
CA LYS A 46 -2.70 3.18 7.66
C LYS A 46 -1.37 2.67 7.11
N PHE A 47 -0.28 2.96 7.79
CA PHE A 47 1.03 2.50 7.37
C PHE A 47 1.10 0.97 7.38
N GLN A 48 0.51 0.33 8.38
CA GLN A 48 0.46 -1.13 8.44
C GLN A 48 -0.36 -1.70 7.29
N GLU A 49 -1.51 -1.10 6.97
CA GLU A 49 -2.34 -1.53 5.86
C GLU A 49 -1.60 -1.39 4.53
N ILE A 50 -0.90 -0.27 4.36
CA ILE A 50 -0.13 0.00 3.14
C ILE A 50 0.98 -1.03 2.97
N ASN A 51 1.68 -1.36 4.04
CA ASN A 51 2.73 -2.38 4.00
C ASN A 51 2.17 -3.75 3.65
N GLU A 52 1.03 -4.11 4.22
CA GLU A 52 0.39 -5.39 3.93
C GLU A 52 -0.02 -5.47 2.47
N ALA A 53 -0.67 -4.42 1.96
CA ALA A 53 -1.08 -4.38 0.57
C ALA A 53 0.11 -4.48 -0.37
N ASN A 54 1.19 -3.76 -0.06
CA ASN A 54 2.40 -3.82 -0.87
C ASN A 54 3.04 -5.20 -0.84
N GLU A 55 3.07 -5.85 0.32
CA GLU A 55 3.65 -7.18 0.44
C GLU A 55 2.98 -8.18 -0.50
N VAL A 56 1.67 -8.10 -0.62
CA VAL A 56 0.91 -8.98 -1.51
C VAL A 56 1.03 -8.55 -2.96
N LEU A 57 0.79 -7.27 -3.24
CA LEU A 57 0.69 -6.80 -4.62
C LEU A 57 2.03 -6.60 -5.32
N SER A 58 3.11 -6.45 -4.56
CA SER A 58 4.44 -6.31 -5.15
C SER A 58 5.00 -7.63 -5.65
N ASP A 59 4.42 -8.73 -5.23
CA ASP A 59 4.84 -10.06 -5.66
C ASP A 59 3.87 -10.56 -6.73
N PRO A 60 4.34 -10.74 -7.99
CA PRO A 60 3.46 -11.21 -9.07
C PRO A 60 2.78 -12.54 -8.76
N GLU A 61 3.44 -13.42 -8.00
CA GLU A 61 2.85 -14.70 -7.64
C GLU A 61 1.71 -14.53 -6.64
N LYS A 62 1.91 -13.72 -5.63
CA LYS A 62 0.87 -13.47 -4.63
C LYS A 62 -0.29 -12.68 -5.20
N ARG A 63 0.00 -11.84 -6.19
CA ARG A 63 -0.98 -10.95 -6.79
C ARG A 63 -2.03 -11.71 -7.62
N LYS A 64 -1.69 -12.90 -8.09
CA LYS A 64 -2.64 -13.70 -8.87
C LYS A 64 -3.94 -14.01 -8.03
#